data_8946e44b8f50f22b04b7df20db8bec8d
#
_entry.id   8946e44b8f50f22b04b7df20db8bec8d
#
_cell.length_a   1.000
_cell.length_b   1.000
_cell.length_c   1.000
_cell.angle_alpha   90.00
_cell.angle_beta   90.00
_cell.angle_gamma   90.00
#
_symmetry.space_group_name_H-M   'P 1'
#
loop_
_entity.id
_entity.type
_entity.pdbx_description
1 polymer ?
#
loop_
_entity_poly.entity_id
_entity_poly.type
_entity_poly.pdbx_seq_one_letter_code
_entity_poly.pdbx_strand_id
1 'polypeptide(L)'
;SLHVVFGCGGDRDKGKRLEMTRVACAGADRIWATSDNPRTESLNEIFKDMRKGISTGSDIAFVEDRRRAISLALDEAKPGDCVLIAGKGHEEFQEVQYTAIPFDDRRVAKELLKAKALA
;
A
#
# COMPACT_ATOMS: atom_id res chain seq x y z
N SER A 1 -10.82 6.33 12.72
CA SER A 1 -10.79 5.43 11.56
C SER A 1 -9.41 4.84 11.36
N LEU A 2 -9.36 3.64 10.82
CA LEU A 2 -8.11 2.97 10.45
C LEU A 2 -7.94 3.03 8.93
N HIS A 3 -6.83 3.62 8.50
CA HIS A 3 -6.42 3.65 7.09
C HIS A 3 -5.27 2.67 6.91
N VAL A 4 -5.33 1.83 5.88
CA VAL A 4 -4.28 0.86 5.59
C VAL A 4 -3.71 1.12 4.20
N VAL A 5 -2.39 1.20 4.11
CA VAL A 5 -1.65 1.25 2.85
C VAL A 5 -0.86 -0.04 2.74
N PHE A 6 -1.10 -0.82 1.70
CA PHE A 6 -0.37 -2.07 1.50
C PHE A 6 -0.28 -2.46 0.04
N GLY A 7 0.68 -3.34 -0.26
CA GLY A 7 0.82 -3.94 -1.58
C GLY A 7 1.21 -5.39 -1.46
N CYS A 8 1.15 -6.12 -2.56
CA CYS A 8 1.55 -7.52 -2.63
C CYS A 8 2.77 -7.67 -3.53
N GLY A 9 3.64 -8.61 -3.19
CA GLY A 9 4.85 -8.88 -3.96
C GLY A 9 4.59 -9.62 -5.26
N GLY A 10 5.42 -9.35 -6.26
CA GLY A 10 5.48 -10.14 -7.48
C GLY A 10 6.36 -11.36 -7.28
N ASP A 11 6.22 -12.35 -8.17
CA ASP A 11 6.97 -13.61 -8.15
C ASP A 11 6.85 -14.33 -6.80
N ARG A 12 5.67 -14.26 -6.19
CA ARG A 12 5.32 -14.86 -4.90
C ARG A 12 3.96 -15.57 -5.01
N ASP A 13 3.51 -16.14 -3.89
CA ASP A 13 2.24 -16.85 -3.81
C ASP A 13 1.07 -15.93 -4.18
N LYS A 14 0.47 -16.19 -5.34
CA LYS A 14 -0.64 -15.38 -5.87
C LYS A 14 -1.92 -15.52 -5.05
N GLY A 15 -2.11 -16.66 -4.39
CA GLY A 15 -3.28 -16.89 -3.54
C GLY A 15 -3.34 -15.95 -2.35
N LYS A 16 -2.20 -15.53 -1.84
CA LYS A 16 -2.13 -14.59 -0.72
C LYS A 16 -2.62 -13.19 -1.07
N ARG A 17 -2.59 -12.82 -2.35
CA ARG A 17 -3.04 -11.49 -2.79
C ARG A 17 -4.51 -11.26 -2.48
N LEU A 18 -5.34 -12.23 -2.80
CA LEU A 18 -6.77 -12.21 -2.48
C LEU A 18 -7.00 -12.21 -0.97
N GLU A 19 -6.27 -13.06 -0.24
CA GLU A 19 -6.41 -13.18 1.21
C GLU A 19 -6.01 -11.89 1.94
N MET A 20 -4.90 -11.27 1.56
CA MET A 20 -4.44 -10.02 2.18
C MET A 20 -5.46 -8.90 1.95
N THR A 21 -6.00 -8.81 0.74
CA THR A 21 -7.02 -7.82 0.42
C THR A 21 -8.29 -8.05 1.21
N ARG A 22 -8.71 -9.30 1.34
CA ARG A 22 -9.89 -9.66 2.11
C ARG A 22 -9.74 -9.27 3.59
N VAL A 23 -8.58 -9.54 4.16
CA VAL A 23 -8.29 -9.19 5.57
C VAL A 23 -8.28 -7.67 5.75
N ALA A 24 -7.68 -6.94 4.82
CA ALA A 24 -7.66 -5.48 4.87
C ALA A 24 -9.08 -4.91 4.80
N CYS A 25 -9.91 -5.44 3.90
CA CYS A 25 -11.30 -5.01 3.76
C CYS A 25 -12.12 -5.27 5.00
N ALA A 26 -11.83 -6.36 5.72
CA ALA A 26 -12.55 -6.71 6.94
C ALA A 26 -12.14 -5.82 8.12
N GLY A 27 -10.90 -5.37 8.17
CA GLY A 27 -10.34 -4.69 9.34
C GLY A 27 -10.17 -3.18 9.23
N ALA A 28 -10.11 -2.63 8.02
CA ALA A 28 -9.82 -1.21 7.83
C ALA A 28 -11.04 -0.44 7.35
N ASP A 29 -11.09 0.84 7.70
CA ASP A 29 -12.16 1.75 7.23
C ASP A 29 -11.85 2.28 5.84
N ARG A 30 -10.56 2.49 5.53
CA ARG A 30 -10.10 3.01 4.25
C ARG A 30 -8.84 2.26 3.85
N ILE A 31 -8.76 1.84 2.58
CA ILE A 31 -7.64 1.03 2.08
C ILE A 31 -7.03 1.69 0.84
N TRP A 32 -5.71 1.74 0.82
CA TRP A 32 -4.92 2.20 -0.32
C TRP A 32 -4.05 1.04 -0.77
N ALA A 33 -4.48 0.33 -1.81
CA ALA A 33 -3.73 -0.77 -2.39
C ALA A 33 -2.70 -0.19 -3.37
N THR A 34 -1.45 -0.59 -3.23
CA THR A 34 -0.37 0.00 -4.01
C THR A 34 0.72 -1.04 -4.32
N SER A 35 1.83 -0.60 -4.89
CA SER A 35 2.96 -1.46 -5.18
C SER A 35 3.77 -1.76 -3.92
N ASP A 36 4.30 -2.97 -3.86
CA ASP A 36 5.34 -3.37 -2.92
C ASP A 36 6.58 -3.70 -3.75
N ASN A 37 6.85 -4.98 -3.95
CA ASN A 37 7.95 -5.43 -4.82
C ASN A 37 7.38 -6.17 -6.03
N PRO A 38 7.01 -5.49 -7.12
CA PRO A 38 6.43 -6.19 -8.29
C PRO A 38 7.39 -7.17 -8.95
N ARG A 39 8.68 -6.95 -8.78
CA ARG A 39 9.74 -7.78 -9.38
C ARG A 39 9.55 -7.87 -10.89
N THR A 40 9.37 -9.09 -11.43
CA THR A 40 9.20 -9.26 -12.88
C THR A 40 7.75 -9.24 -13.33
N GLU A 41 6.80 -9.22 -12.40
CA GLU A 41 5.38 -9.20 -12.73
C GLU A 41 4.87 -7.81 -13.04
N SER A 42 3.83 -7.74 -13.86
CA SER A 42 3.09 -6.51 -14.10
C SER A 42 2.30 -6.15 -12.85
N LEU A 43 2.36 -4.89 -12.43
CA LEU A 43 1.58 -4.40 -11.31
C LEU A 43 0.08 -4.54 -11.57
N ASN A 44 -0.36 -4.39 -12.84
CA ASN A 44 -1.76 -4.58 -13.20
C ASN A 44 -2.24 -6.00 -12.91
N GLU A 45 -1.40 -7.00 -13.15
CA GLU A 45 -1.72 -8.39 -12.86
C GLU A 45 -1.81 -8.63 -11.34
N ILE A 46 -0.91 -8.04 -10.58
CA ILE A 46 -0.95 -8.10 -9.12
C ILE A 46 -2.25 -7.47 -8.61
N PHE A 47 -2.60 -6.29 -9.09
CA PHE A 47 -3.84 -5.61 -8.71
C PHE A 47 -5.08 -6.41 -9.08
N LYS A 48 -5.06 -7.06 -10.24
CA LYS A 48 -6.16 -7.92 -10.67
C LYS A 48 -6.43 -9.03 -9.67
N ASP A 49 -5.38 -9.69 -9.17
CA ASP A 49 -5.52 -10.73 -8.15
C ASP A 49 -6.00 -10.15 -6.82
N MET A 50 -5.53 -8.98 -6.43
CA MET A 50 -5.94 -8.31 -5.20
C MET A 50 -7.44 -7.96 -5.25
N ARG A 51 -7.94 -7.52 -6.40
CA ARG A 51 -9.35 -7.15 -6.55
C ARG A 51 -10.30 -8.30 -6.27
N LYS A 52 -9.87 -9.52 -6.45
CA LYS A 52 -10.67 -10.71 -6.15
C LYS A 52 -11.04 -10.84 -4.67
N GLY A 53 -10.28 -10.18 -3.80
CA GLY A 53 -10.51 -10.20 -2.35
C GLY A 53 -11.36 -9.04 -1.83
N ILE A 54 -11.83 -8.15 -2.69
CA ILE A 54 -12.60 -6.98 -2.26
C ILE A 54 -14.00 -7.40 -1.80
N SER A 55 -14.37 -6.95 -0.60
CA SER A 55 -15.69 -7.16 -0.05
C SER A 55 -16.63 -6.02 -0.46
N THR A 56 -17.90 -6.34 -0.65
CA THR A 56 -18.92 -5.34 -0.98
C THR A 56 -18.97 -4.25 0.10
N GLY A 57 -18.96 -3.01 -0.32
CA GLY A 57 -19.02 -1.85 0.58
C GLY A 57 -17.65 -1.41 1.12
N SER A 58 -16.57 -2.09 0.75
CA SER A 58 -15.23 -1.67 1.17
C SER A 58 -14.80 -0.40 0.44
N ASP A 59 -14.11 0.48 1.17
CA ASP A 59 -13.58 1.72 0.63
C ASP A 59 -12.10 1.52 0.30
N ILE A 60 -11.83 1.11 -0.93
CA ILE A 60 -10.49 0.76 -1.40
C ILE A 60 -10.17 1.47 -2.72
N ALA A 61 -8.98 2.06 -2.79
CA ALA A 61 -8.44 2.65 -4.01
C ALA A 61 -7.12 1.98 -4.36
N PHE A 62 -6.86 1.82 -5.65
CA PHE A 62 -5.62 1.27 -6.18
C PHE A 62 -4.77 2.42 -6.74
N VAL A 63 -3.59 2.60 -6.20
CA VAL A 63 -2.66 3.67 -6.56
C VAL A 63 -1.30 3.04 -6.86
N GLU A 64 -0.84 3.13 -8.09
CA GLU A 64 0.37 2.44 -8.54
C GLU A 64 1.63 2.89 -7.78
N ASP A 65 1.80 4.18 -7.61
CA ASP A 65 2.97 4.74 -6.93
C ASP A 65 2.77 4.68 -5.41
N ARG A 66 3.63 3.95 -4.73
CA ARG A 66 3.54 3.76 -3.27
C ARG A 66 3.68 5.06 -2.50
N ARG A 67 4.59 5.95 -2.91
CA ARG A 67 4.74 7.26 -2.25
C ARG A 67 3.43 8.06 -2.34
N ARG A 68 2.81 8.05 -3.51
CA ARG A 68 1.53 8.74 -3.71
C ARG A 68 0.42 8.14 -2.86
N ALA A 69 0.37 6.81 -2.75
CA ALA A 69 -0.60 6.13 -1.92
C ALA A 69 -0.46 6.55 -0.45
N ILE A 70 0.76 6.58 0.06
CA ILE A 70 1.04 7.03 1.42
C ILE A 70 0.62 8.50 1.60
N SER A 71 0.94 9.34 0.62
CA SER A 71 0.58 10.77 0.67
C SER A 71 -0.93 10.97 0.73
N LEU A 72 -1.67 10.24 -0.09
CA LEU A 72 -3.14 10.33 -0.12
C LEU A 72 -3.75 9.85 1.20
N ALA A 73 -3.23 8.77 1.76
CA ALA A 73 -3.70 8.25 3.05
C ALA A 73 -3.49 9.27 4.18
N LEU A 74 -2.31 9.90 4.21
CA LEU A 74 -2.00 10.91 5.21
C LEU A 74 -2.87 12.16 5.05
N ASP A 75 -3.16 12.56 3.81
CA ASP A 75 -4.04 13.70 3.54
C ASP A 75 -5.48 13.45 3.99
N GLU A 76 -5.97 12.24 3.81
CA GLU A 76 -7.35 11.88 4.14
C GLU A 76 -7.55 11.65 5.64
N ALA A 77 -6.51 11.24 6.35
CA ALA A 77 -6.59 10.96 7.79
C ALA A 77 -6.89 12.23 8.59
N LYS A 78 -7.75 12.07 9.59
CA LYS A 78 -8.18 13.15 10.49
C LYS A 78 -7.54 12.94 11.87
N PRO A 79 -7.55 13.99 12.74
CA PRO A 79 -7.05 13.81 14.10
C PRO A 79 -7.74 12.63 14.80
N GLY A 80 -6.95 11.77 15.41
CA GLY A 80 -7.44 10.54 16.04
C GLY A 80 -7.42 9.32 15.16
N ASP A 81 -7.24 9.48 13.86
CA ASP A 81 -7.13 8.36 12.94
C ASP A 81 -5.75 7.69 13.03
N CYS A 82 -5.71 6.43 12.63
CA CYS A 82 -4.45 5.67 12.52
C CYS A 82 -4.21 5.33 11.06
N VAL A 83 -2.98 5.55 10.58
CA VAL A 83 -2.54 5.14 9.24
C VAL A 83 -1.50 4.05 9.39
N LEU A 84 -1.84 2.85 8.96
CA LEU A 84 -0.94 1.70 8.98
C LEU A 84 -0.37 1.48 7.59
N ILE A 85 0.96 1.55 7.46
CA ILE A 85 1.65 1.24 6.23
C ILE A 85 2.26 -0.15 6.41
N ALA A 86 1.75 -1.13 5.69
CA ALA A 86 2.06 -2.53 5.91
C ALA A 86 2.79 -3.16 4.73
N GLY A 87 3.53 -4.22 5.02
CA GLY A 87 4.15 -5.09 4.04
C GLY A 87 5.65 -4.97 3.94
N LYS A 88 6.20 -3.75 3.96
CA LYS A 88 7.64 -3.55 3.85
C LYS A 88 8.37 -3.60 5.20
N GLY A 89 7.70 -3.16 6.26
CA GLY A 89 8.37 -3.08 7.56
C GLY A 89 9.60 -2.20 7.50
N HIS A 90 10.76 -2.79 7.76
CA HIS A 90 12.05 -2.08 7.75
C HIS A 90 12.81 -2.19 6.42
N GLU A 91 12.22 -2.76 5.39
CA GLU A 91 12.84 -2.82 4.06
C GLU A 91 13.09 -1.43 3.49
N GLU A 92 14.27 -1.23 2.90
CA GLU A 92 14.70 0.07 2.40
C GLU A 92 14.69 0.16 0.87
N PHE A 93 14.24 -0.88 0.18
CA PHE A 93 14.25 -0.96 -1.27
C PHE A 93 12.94 -1.51 -1.81
N GLN A 94 12.65 -1.13 -3.05
CA GLN A 94 11.56 -1.69 -3.84
C GLN A 94 12.17 -2.41 -5.05
N GLU A 95 11.82 -3.66 -5.28
CA GLU A 95 12.34 -4.47 -6.39
C GLU A 95 11.42 -4.39 -7.59
N VAL A 96 11.90 -3.80 -8.69
CA VAL A 96 11.16 -3.66 -9.93
C VAL A 96 12.08 -4.08 -11.09
N GLN A 97 11.68 -5.11 -11.85
CA GLN A 97 12.40 -5.56 -13.04
C GLN A 97 13.90 -5.74 -12.79
N TYR A 98 14.26 -6.59 -11.83
CA TYR A 98 15.64 -6.89 -11.44
C TYR A 98 16.44 -5.71 -10.90
N THR A 99 15.79 -4.60 -10.63
CA THR A 99 16.42 -3.39 -10.09
C THR A 99 15.89 -3.10 -8.69
N ALA A 100 16.80 -2.85 -7.74
CA ALA A 100 16.41 -2.39 -6.41
C ALA A 100 16.40 -0.87 -6.40
N ILE A 101 15.24 -0.28 -6.15
CA ILE A 101 15.06 1.16 -6.10
C ILE A 101 14.93 1.56 -4.63
N PRO A 102 15.69 2.55 -4.15
CA PRO A 102 15.58 2.97 -2.76
C PRO A 102 14.15 3.39 -2.41
N PHE A 103 13.59 2.78 -1.38
CA PHE A 103 12.26 3.13 -0.88
C PHE A 103 12.12 2.61 0.56
N ASP A 104 11.98 3.54 1.49
CA ASP A 104 11.80 3.24 2.91
C ASP A 104 10.50 3.90 3.37
N ASP A 105 9.50 3.09 3.74
CA ASP A 105 8.19 3.57 4.16
C ASP A 105 8.30 4.60 5.30
N ARG A 106 9.19 4.37 6.24
CA ARG A 106 9.37 5.26 7.39
C ARG A 106 9.91 6.62 6.97
N ARG A 107 10.88 6.61 6.08
CA ARG A 107 11.46 7.85 5.55
C ARG A 107 10.43 8.63 4.74
N VAL A 108 9.73 7.95 3.86
CA VAL A 108 8.69 8.55 3.01
C VAL A 108 7.59 9.17 3.87
N ALA A 109 7.10 8.43 4.87
CA ALA A 109 6.08 8.94 5.78
C ALA A 109 6.56 10.18 6.55
N LYS A 110 7.80 10.15 7.05
CA LYS A 110 8.40 11.30 7.73
C LYS A 110 8.50 12.52 6.85
N GLU A 111 9.00 12.35 5.63
CA GLU A 111 9.13 13.43 4.66
C GLU A 111 7.78 14.07 4.34
N LEU A 112 6.78 13.22 4.09
CA LEU A 112 5.43 13.68 3.76
C LEU A 112 4.77 14.41 4.91
N LEU A 113 4.88 13.89 6.13
CA LEU A 113 4.32 14.54 7.31
C LEU A 113 4.96 15.90 7.55
N LYS A 114 6.28 16.01 7.39
CA LYS A 114 7.00 17.25 7.56
C LYS A 114 6.55 18.29 6.50
N ALA A 115 6.43 17.88 5.25
CA ALA A 115 5.96 18.75 4.18
C ALA A 115 4.54 19.25 4.43
N LYS A 116 3.64 18.38 4.90
CA LYS A 116 2.26 18.73 5.20
C LYS A 116 2.15 19.68 6.38
N ALA A 117 3.01 19.56 7.37
CA ALA A 117 3.03 20.46 8.53
C ALA A 117 3.49 21.86 8.16
N LEU A 118 4.25 22.03 7.08
CA LEU A 118 4.74 23.32 6.59
C LEU A 118 3.79 23.97 5.57
N ALA A 119 2.80 23.24 5.11
CA ALA A 119 1.85 23.72 4.09
C ALA A 119 0.80 24.65 4.67
#